data_6dab4ee8f3efa4d978ee9cfb6be20e68
#
_entry.id   6dab4ee8f3efa4d978ee9cfb6be20e68
#
_cell.length_a   1.000
_cell.length_b   1.000
_cell.length_c   1.000
_cell.angle_alpha   90.00
_cell.angle_beta   90.00
_cell.angle_gamma   90.00
#
_symmetry.space_group_name_H-M   'P 1'
#
loop_
_entity.id
_entity.type
_entity.pdbx_description
1 polymer ?
#
loop_
_entity_poly.entity_id
_entity_poly.type
_entity_poly.pdbx_seq_one_letter_code
_entity_poly.pdbx_strand_id
1 'polypeptide(L)'
;MADRGCGNPDATQALLPYTESWEVGMARKRIGILTGGGDVPGLNAVIKSVTYRGSEDDIEVVGLRRGWEALTHLNLDDPASKSHYIIPLNRENTRVIDRRGGTVLHSSRTNPSKMKKLPDHLAGQDLPFLASSKDSTATGTWDLTKQVLTNLLGLGIEHLIAIGGDDTLSYADKLNGLGVKIIAIPKTMDNDVRNTEYCIGFSTAITRASDAIQRQRTTVGSHERIGIFRIFGRDAGFTALYTAYATSIRCAIPEFKVNLDKLIQLLIEDKRGNPSNYALIVLSEGAEWEGYKVQEYGEPDAYGHRKKASVAEALADEIKRRAGEETIVSDLTYDLRSGDPDFIDKLVALTFGNMAYDAILEGKSGLMSALVDGRYDLVPIPDARLGPRKLDVASTYNTTRYRPSYGNKRGLPIFLTRAS
;
A
#
# COMPACT_ATOMS: atom_id res chain seq x y z
N MET A 1 -13.72 -51.01 26.08
CA MET A 1 -13.32 -51.02 24.67
C MET A 1 -12.94 -49.61 24.31
N ALA A 2 -11.67 -49.41 24.03
CA ALA A 2 -11.02 -48.10 23.93
C ALA A 2 -11.25 -47.46 22.56
N ASP A 3 -11.67 -46.23 22.58
CA ASP A 3 -11.68 -45.36 21.40
C ASP A 3 -10.35 -44.59 21.35
N ARG A 4 -9.60 -44.79 20.28
CA ARG A 4 -8.30 -44.11 20.03
C ARG A 4 -8.56 -42.94 19.14
N GLY A 5 -8.60 -41.74 19.73
CA GLY A 5 -8.50 -40.48 19.00
C GLY A 5 -7.12 -40.31 18.36
N CYS A 6 -7.06 -40.32 17.05
CA CYS A 6 -5.87 -39.84 16.28
C CYS A 6 -5.79 -38.32 16.38
N GLY A 7 -4.94 -37.83 17.28
CA GLY A 7 -4.45 -36.45 17.26
C GLY A 7 -3.38 -36.31 16.20
N ASN A 8 -3.61 -35.38 15.29
CA ASN A 8 -2.63 -34.95 14.26
C ASN A 8 -1.49 -34.18 14.97
N PRO A 9 -0.21 -34.52 14.82
CA PRO A 9 0.85 -33.77 15.48
C PRO A 9 1.00 -32.41 14.84
N ASP A 10 1.02 -31.42 15.69
CA ASP A 10 1.19 -30.00 15.45
C ASP A 10 2.43 -29.73 14.59
N ALA A 11 2.26 -29.18 13.38
CA ALA A 11 3.32 -28.80 12.46
C ALA A 11 4.15 -27.59 12.94
N THR A 12 3.92 -27.12 14.16
CA THR A 12 4.56 -25.95 14.77
C THR A 12 5.88 -26.24 15.49
N GLN A 13 6.32 -27.51 15.58
CA GLN A 13 7.44 -27.89 16.46
C GLN A 13 8.83 -28.01 15.78
N ALA A 14 9.02 -27.62 14.53
CA ALA A 14 10.31 -27.77 13.83
C ALA A 14 10.96 -26.47 13.31
N LEU A 15 10.51 -25.30 13.77
CA LEU A 15 11.23 -24.05 13.50
C LEU A 15 12.19 -23.79 14.67
N LEU A 16 13.49 -23.94 14.43
CA LEU A 16 14.53 -23.57 15.40
C LEU A 16 14.31 -22.14 15.86
N PRO A 17 14.40 -21.84 17.17
CA PRO A 17 14.24 -20.50 17.65
C PRO A 17 15.34 -19.60 17.06
N TYR A 18 14.94 -18.53 16.45
CA TYR A 18 15.79 -17.48 15.86
C TYR A 18 16.77 -16.86 16.91
N THR A 19 16.64 -17.23 18.17
CA THR A 19 17.33 -16.60 19.30
C THR A 19 18.72 -17.16 19.63
N GLU A 20 19.16 -18.28 19.06
CA GLU A 20 20.40 -18.95 19.54
C GLU A 20 21.70 -18.64 18.78
N SER A 21 21.71 -17.78 17.73
CA SER A 21 22.92 -17.64 16.88
C SER A 21 23.59 -16.25 16.87
N TRP A 22 23.26 -15.36 17.77
CA TRP A 22 23.72 -13.94 17.72
C TRP A 22 25.02 -13.64 18.48
N GLU A 23 25.67 -14.61 19.11
CA GLU A 23 26.86 -14.38 19.96
C GLU A 23 28.22 -14.75 19.31
N VAL A 24 28.36 -14.73 18.00
CA VAL A 24 29.66 -15.03 17.38
C VAL A 24 30.16 -13.89 16.49
N GLY A 25 31.08 -13.09 17.03
CA GLY A 25 31.98 -12.20 16.30
C GLY A 25 31.48 -10.78 16.13
N MET A 26 32.35 -9.79 16.35
CA MET A 26 32.14 -8.36 16.11
C MET A 26 31.90 -8.07 14.60
N ALA A 27 30.86 -8.62 14.00
CA ALA A 27 30.37 -8.19 12.71
C ALA A 27 29.61 -6.86 12.90
N ARG A 28 29.81 -5.91 12.01
CA ARG A 28 29.02 -4.65 11.99
C ARG A 28 27.54 -5.00 12.01
N LYS A 29 26.77 -4.31 12.83
CA LYS A 29 25.30 -4.44 12.83
C LYS A 29 24.76 -4.16 11.42
N ARG A 30 23.83 -4.99 10.96
CA ARG A 30 23.29 -4.87 9.60
C ARG A 30 21.77 -4.72 9.62
N ILE A 31 21.28 -3.69 8.92
CA ILE A 31 19.84 -3.42 8.74
C ILE A 31 19.47 -3.74 7.30
N GLY A 32 18.50 -4.62 7.11
CA GLY A 32 17.85 -4.82 5.81
C GLY A 32 16.73 -3.81 5.60
N ILE A 33 16.55 -3.34 4.37
CA ILE A 33 15.41 -2.48 4.00
C ILE A 33 14.81 -2.95 2.69
N LEU A 34 13.48 -3.05 2.64
CA LEU A 34 12.73 -3.45 1.45
C LEU A 34 11.50 -2.57 1.19
N THR A 35 11.08 -2.55 -0.06
CA THR A 35 9.84 -1.92 -0.51
C THR A 35 8.95 -2.94 -1.21
N GLY A 36 7.70 -3.13 -0.74
CA GLY A 36 6.76 -4.10 -1.29
C GLY A 36 5.45 -3.49 -1.78
N GLY A 37 4.78 -4.20 -2.70
CA GLY A 37 3.53 -3.75 -3.30
C GLY A 37 3.70 -2.68 -4.37
N GLY A 38 2.65 -1.90 -4.65
CA GLY A 38 2.73 -0.77 -5.59
C GLY A 38 3.69 0.31 -5.09
N ASP A 39 4.45 0.92 -5.98
CA ASP A 39 5.31 2.06 -5.63
C ASP A 39 4.52 3.34 -5.42
N VAL A 40 5.11 4.28 -4.72
CA VAL A 40 4.61 5.64 -4.54
C VAL A 40 5.77 6.62 -4.43
N PRO A 41 5.56 7.93 -4.67
CA PRO A 41 6.53 8.96 -4.33
C PRO A 41 6.78 9.00 -2.82
N GLY A 42 8.06 9.13 -2.41
CA GLY A 42 8.48 9.14 -1.00
C GLY A 42 9.29 7.93 -0.55
N LEU A 43 9.16 6.76 -1.18
CA LEU A 43 9.91 5.55 -0.82
C LEU A 43 11.42 5.77 -0.78
N ASN A 44 11.97 6.45 -1.77
CA ASN A 44 13.39 6.75 -1.84
C ASN A 44 13.87 7.70 -0.74
N ALA A 45 13.00 8.57 -0.24
CA ALA A 45 13.33 9.45 0.88
C ALA A 45 13.51 8.64 2.19
N VAL A 46 12.68 7.62 2.42
CA VAL A 46 12.86 6.67 3.54
C VAL A 46 14.19 5.96 3.41
N ILE A 47 14.47 5.35 2.24
CA ILE A 47 15.72 4.61 2.00
C ILE A 47 16.94 5.49 2.29
N LYS A 48 16.92 6.73 1.79
CA LYS A 48 18.00 7.69 2.01
C LYS A 48 18.17 8.05 3.47
N SER A 49 17.10 8.36 4.22
CA SER A 49 17.21 8.75 5.63
C SER A 49 17.81 7.63 6.48
N VAL A 50 17.35 6.40 6.31
CA VAL A 50 17.91 5.23 7.00
C VAL A 50 19.37 5.00 6.64
N THR A 51 19.73 5.11 5.36
CA THR A 51 21.12 4.93 4.89
C THR A 51 22.04 5.99 5.45
N TYR A 52 21.60 7.25 5.52
CA TYR A 52 22.41 8.35 6.05
C TYR A 52 22.67 8.18 7.55
N ARG A 53 21.63 7.80 8.31
CA ARG A 53 21.76 7.48 9.74
C ARG A 53 22.69 6.28 9.97
N GLY A 54 22.51 5.20 9.23
CA GLY A 54 23.40 4.03 9.32
C GLY A 54 24.87 4.37 9.04
N SER A 55 25.11 5.27 8.08
CA SER A 55 26.48 5.74 7.78
C SER A 55 27.09 6.59 8.89
N GLU A 56 26.28 7.23 9.73
CA GLU A 56 26.75 8.01 10.88
C GLU A 56 27.11 7.11 12.07
N ASP A 57 26.39 6.02 12.26
CA ASP A 57 26.54 5.10 13.38
C ASP A 57 27.36 3.84 13.05
N ASP A 58 28.03 3.81 11.89
CA ASP A 58 28.80 2.65 11.37
C ASP A 58 27.96 1.35 11.26
N ILE A 59 26.65 1.49 10.98
CA ILE A 59 25.73 0.39 10.73
C ILE A 59 25.56 0.19 9.23
N GLU A 60 25.74 -1.03 8.77
CA GLU A 60 25.54 -1.36 7.35
C GLU A 60 24.04 -1.44 6.99
N VAL A 61 23.65 -0.70 5.96
CA VAL A 61 22.28 -0.77 5.43
C VAL A 61 22.27 -1.51 4.11
N VAL A 62 21.47 -2.56 4.03
CA VAL A 62 21.37 -3.45 2.87
C VAL A 62 19.99 -3.35 2.25
N GLY A 63 19.93 -2.92 1.01
CA GLY A 63 18.71 -2.88 0.22
C GLY A 63 18.37 -4.26 -0.33
N LEU A 64 17.16 -4.75 -0.03
CA LEU A 64 16.60 -5.98 -0.56
C LEU A 64 15.76 -5.63 -1.78
N ARG A 65 16.21 -5.97 -2.97
CA ARG A 65 15.56 -5.60 -4.23
C ARG A 65 14.29 -6.41 -4.46
N ARG A 66 13.26 -5.76 -5.02
CA ARG A 66 11.96 -6.37 -5.33
C ARG A 66 11.20 -6.87 -4.09
N GLY A 67 11.37 -6.22 -2.95
CA GLY A 67 10.62 -6.55 -1.74
C GLY A 67 10.88 -7.97 -1.25
N TRP A 68 9.81 -8.68 -0.90
CA TRP A 68 9.91 -10.07 -0.41
C TRP A 68 10.49 -11.06 -1.43
N GLU A 69 10.47 -10.72 -2.74
CA GLU A 69 11.07 -11.55 -3.79
C GLU A 69 12.56 -11.78 -3.54
N ALA A 70 13.29 -10.75 -3.09
CA ALA A 70 14.69 -10.91 -2.74
C ALA A 70 14.92 -12.08 -1.79
N LEU A 71 14.15 -12.15 -0.72
CA LEU A 71 14.33 -13.16 0.33
C LEU A 71 13.80 -14.55 -0.05
N THR A 72 12.93 -14.66 -1.03
CA THR A 72 12.44 -15.95 -1.54
C THR A 72 13.29 -16.52 -2.66
N HIS A 73 13.88 -15.65 -3.51
CA HIS A 73 14.60 -16.07 -4.72
C HIS A 73 16.14 -16.00 -4.58
N LEU A 74 16.65 -15.36 -3.53
CA LEU A 74 18.09 -15.30 -3.29
C LEU A 74 18.67 -16.69 -3.06
N ASN A 75 19.67 -17.03 -3.88
CA ASN A 75 20.58 -18.15 -3.64
C ASN A 75 21.89 -17.59 -3.04
N LEU A 76 22.16 -17.94 -1.78
CA LEU A 76 23.34 -17.46 -1.05
C LEU A 76 24.66 -18.01 -1.60
N ASP A 77 24.64 -19.12 -2.31
CA ASP A 77 25.85 -19.75 -2.90
C ASP A 77 26.18 -19.19 -4.29
N ASP A 78 25.24 -18.41 -4.89
CA ASP A 78 25.42 -17.83 -6.21
C ASP A 78 25.72 -16.31 -6.10
N PRO A 79 26.95 -15.87 -6.46
CA PRO A 79 27.31 -14.45 -6.48
C PRO A 79 26.44 -13.60 -7.44
N ALA A 80 25.98 -14.17 -8.55
CA ALA A 80 25.11 -13.48 -9.49
C ALA A 80 23.72 -13.23 -8.88
N SER A 81 23.18 -14.22 -8.17
CA SER A 81 21.94 -14.06 -7.39
C SER A 81 22.08 -12.97 -6.32
N LYS A 82 23.20 -12.96 -5.57
CA LYS A 82 23.45 -11.90 -4.58
C LYS A 82 23.48 -10.52 -5.21
N SER A 83 24.20 -10.32 -6.31
CA SER A 83 24.26 -9.01 -6.98
C SER A 83 22.93 -8.58 -7.59
N HIS A 84 22.04 -9.52 -7.94
CA HIS A 84 20.73 -9.25 -8.47
C HIS A 84 19.74 -8.77 -7.39
N TYR A 85 19.76 -9.41 -6.21
CA TYR A 85 18.75 -9.17 -5.15
C TYR A 85 19.23 -8.25 -4.03
N ILE A 86 20.54 -8.07 -3.86
CA ILE A 86 21.12 -7.33 -2.73
C ILE A 86 21.92 -6.13 -3.24
N ILE A 87 21.67 -4.97 -2.62
CA ILE A 87 22.42 -3.76 -2.90
C ILE A 87 22.93 -3.13 -1.58
N PRO A 88 24.25 -3.05 -1.36
CA PRO A 88 24.81 -2.27 -0.27
C PRO A 88 24.44 -0.79 -0.46
N LEU A 89 23.80 -0.19 0.53
CA LEU A 89 23.39 1.22 0.48
C LEU A 89 24.42 2.07 1.21
N ASN A 90 24.77 3.19 0.60
CA ASN A 90 25.72 4.16 1.16
C ASN A 90 25.35 5.59 0.75
N ARG A 91 26.05 6.60 1.30
CA ARG A 91 25.79 8.00 0.99
C ARG A 91 25.97 8.35 -0.48
N GLU A 92 26.87 7.68 -1.19
CA GLU A 92 27.15 7.96 -2.58
C GLU A 92 25.98 7.52 -3.48
N ASN A 93 25.56 6.25 -3.39
CA ASN A 93 24.50 5.71 -4.25
C ASN A 93 23.10 6.14 -3.85
N THR A 94 22.90 6.73 -2.64
CA THR A 94 21.61 7.26 -2.19
C THR A 94 21.52 8.79 -2.19
N ARG A 95 22.57 9.51 -2.60
CA ARG A 95 22.66 10.97 -2.48
C ARG A 95 21.48 11.73 -3.11
N VAL A 96 21.02 11.31 -4.24
CA VAL A 96 20.00 12.05 -5.05
C VAL A 96 18.67 11.30 -5.22
N ILE A 97 18.53 10.12 -4.61
CA ILE A 97 17.34 9.28 -4.86
C ILE A 97 16.04 9.87 -4.33
N ASP A 98 16.10 10.69 -3.27
CA ASP A 98 14.95 11.38 -2.68
C ASP A 98 14.29 12.42 -3.60
N ARG A 99 14.92 12.72 -4.73
CA ARG A 99 14.41 13.61 -5.79
C ARG A 99 13.72 12.85 -6.92
N ARG A 100 13.47 11.56 -6.73
CA ARG A 100 12.88 10.67 -7.73
C ARG A 100 11.72 9.90 -7.15
N GLY A 101 10.66 9.75 -7.91
CA GLY A 101 9.59 8.82 -7.60
C GLY A 101 10.02 7.36 -7.75
N GLY A 102 9.07 6.47 -7.52
CA GLY A 102 9.33 5.03 -7.51
C GLY A 102 10.23 4.59 -6.35
N THR A 103 10.92 3.48 -6.54
CA THR A 103 11.88 2.94 -5.57
C THR A 103 13.13 2.42 -6.26
N VAL A 104 14.32 2.81 -5.76
CA VAL A 104 15.61 2.29 -6.27
C VAL A 104 15.82 0.81 -5.96
N LEU A 105 15.06 0.27 -5.00
CA LEU A 105 15.07 -1.14 -4.65
C LEU A 105 14.17 -1.99 -5.55
N HIS A 106 13.39 -1.38 -6.45
CA HIS A 106 12.29 -2.02 -7.14
C HIS A 106 11.25 -2.60 -6.17
N SER A 107 10.16 -3.11 -6.70
CA SER A 107 9.07 -3.66 -5.88
C SER A 107 8.49 -4.91 -6.53
N SER A 108 7.89 -5.77 -5.72
CA SER A 108 7.10 -6.90 -6.20
C SER A 108 5.87 -7.11 -5.34
N ARG A 109 4.93 -7.92 -5.85
CA ARG A 109 3.77 -8.42 -5.11
C ARG A 109 3.98 -9.89 -4.72
N THR A 110 5.18 -10.23 -4.29
CA THR A 110 5.53 -11.58 -3.85
C THR A 110 4.99 -11.83 -2.47
N ASN A 111 4.21 -12.90 -2.32
CA ASN A 111 3.74 -13.41 -1.03
C ASN A 111 4.52 -14.69 -0.68
N PRO A 112 5.50 -14.63 0.23
CA PRO A 112 6.33 -15.80 0.54
C PRO A 112 5.56 -16.98 1.15
N SER A 113 4.40 -16.70 1.78
CA SER A 113 3.54 -17.76 2.34
C SER A 113 2.66 -18.45 1.29
N LYS A 114 2.57 -17.91 0.06
CA LYS A 114 1.65 -18.40 -0.98
C LYS A 114 2.30 -18.31 -2.37
N MET A 115 3.46 -18.91 -2.55
CA MET A 115 4.19 -18.92 -3.83
C MET A 115 3.55 -19.89 -4.82
N LYS A 116 3.13 -19.39 -5.97
CA LYS A 116 2.55 -20.21 -7.07
C LYS A 116 3.62 -20.96 -7.86
N LYS A 117 4.83 -20.46 -7.89
CA LYS A 117 5.99 -21.04 -8.58
C LYS A 117 7.22 -20.99 -7.69
N LEU A 118 7.96 -22.08 -7.61
CA LEU A 118 9.23 -22.12 -6.90
C LEU A 118 10.34 -21.46 -7.73
N PRO A 119 11.31 -20.77 -7.09
CA PRO A 119 12.59 -20.43 -7.70
C PRO A 119 13.33 -21.68 -8.17
N ASP A 120 14.05 -21.57 -9.27
CA ASP A 120 14.69 -22.75 -9.91
C ASP A 120 15.67 -23.49 -8.98
N HIS A 121 16.42 -22.76 -8.14
CA HIS A 121 17.37 -23.34 -7.18
C HIS A 121 16.71 -24.08 -6.01
N LEU A 122 15.39 -23.91 -5.82
CA LEU A 122 14.60 -24.61 -4.80
C LEU A 122 13.80 -25.78 -5.41
N ALA A 123 13.87 -25.99 -6.72
CA ALA A 123 13.17 -27.08 -7.38
C ALA A 123 13.68 -28.44 -6.86
N GLY A 124 12.73 -29.31 -6.50
CA GLY A 124 13.06 -30.65 -5.96
C GLY A 124 13.40 -30.70 -4.47
N GLN A 125 13.37 -29.57 -3.75
CA GLN A 125 13.48 -29.55 -2.29
C GLN A 125 12.15 -29.87 -1.64
N ASP A 126 12.19 -30.50 -0.46
CA ASP A 126 11.01 -30.77 0.38
C ASP A 126 10.59 -29.48 1.10
N LEU A 127 9.66 -28.76 0.46
CA LEU A 127 9.13 -27.50 0.94
C LEU A 127 7.63 -27.62 1.26
N PRO A 128 7.12 -26.91 2.28
CA PRO A 128 5.71 -26.95 2.64
C PRO A 128 4.82 -26.55 1.45
N PHE A 129 3.95 -27.47 1.01
CA PHE A 129 2.99 -27.26 -0.05
C PHE A 129 1.56 -27.22 0.50
N LEU A 130 0.84 -26.14 0.23
CA LEU A 130 -0.53 -25.92 0.65
C LEU A 130 -1.45 -26.14 -0.56
N ALA A 131 -2.11 -27.30 -0.63
CA ALA A 131 -3.07 -27.60 -1.68
C ALA A 131 -4.31 -26.70 -1.57
N SER A 132 -4.79 -26.17 -2.70
CA SER A 132 -5.95 -25.28 -2.74
C SER A 132 -7.30 -26.01 -2.78
N SER A 133 -7.32 -27.35 -2.99
CA SER A 133 -8.52 -28.18 -2.95
C SER A 133 -8.19 -29.56 -2.39
N LYS A 134 -9.24 -30.26 -1.90
CA LYS A 134 -9.14 -31.65 -1.43
C LYS A 134 -9.04 -32.67 -2.56
N ASP A 135 -9.12 -32.24 -3.84
CA ASP A 135 -9.03 -33.10 -5.01
C ASP A 135 -7.60 -33.19 -5.57
N SER A 136 -7.27 -34.36 -6.07
CA SER A 136 -5.92 -34.83 -6.45
C SER A 136 -5.28 -34.14 -7.68
N THR A 137 -5.91 -33.13 -8.28
CA THR A 137 -5.36 -32.26 -9.33
C THR A 137 -4.90 -30.93 -8.74
N ALA A 138 -4.06 -31.02 -7.73
CA ALA A 138 -3.77 -29.93 -6.82
C ALA A 138 -3.08 -28.74 -7.52
N THR A 139 -3.84 -27.71 -7.82
CA THR A 139 -3.31 -26.35 -7.80
C THR A 139 -3.06 -25.98 -6.34
N GLY A 140 -1.85 -25.60 -5.98
CA GLY A 140 -1.50 -25.22 -4.61
C GLY A 140 -0.41 -24.15 -4.60
N THR A 141 0.02 -23.79 -3.42
CA THR A 141 1.08 -22.81 -3.21
C THR A 141 2.11 -23.35 -2.22
N TRP A 142 3.37 -22.90 -2.36
CA TRP A 142 4.44 -23.20 -1.40
C TRP A 142 4.60 -22.09 -0.38
N ASP A 143 4.85 -22.45 0.88
CA ASP A 143 5.29 -21.51 1.92
C ASP A 143 6.82 -21.48 1.99
N LEU A 144 7.41 -20.39 1.57
CA LEU A 144 8.86 -20.16 1.58
C LEU A 144 9.34 -19.40 2.82
N THR A 145 8.56 -19.35 3.89
CA THR A 145 8.94 -18.62 5.11
C THR A 145 10.27 -19.14 5.69
N LYS A 146 10.51 -20.45 5.66
CA LYS A 146 11.80 -21.02 6.09
C LYS A 146 12.96 -20.51 5.26
N GLN A 147 12.79 -20.41 3.93
CA GLN A 147 13.81 -19.85 3.03
C GLN A 147 14.09 -18.37 3.32
N VAL A 148 13.04 -17.59 3.58
CA VAL A 148 13.17 -16.18 3.98
C VAL A 148 14.01 -16.04 5.25
N LEU A 149 13.74 -16.84 6.27
CA LEU A 149 14.50 -16.86 7.53
C LEU A 149 15.96 -17.27 7.30
N THR A 150 16.21 -18.32 6.49
CA THR A 150 17.56 -18.76 6.13
C THR A 150 18.34 -17.66 5.42
N ASN A 151 17.70 -16.95 4.50
CA ASN A 151 18.35 -15.87 3.75
C ASN A 151 18.63 -14.63 4.63
N LEU A 152 17.73 -14.27 5.56
CA LEU A 152 17.98 -13.20 6.53
C LEU A 152 19.21 -13.53 7.40
N LEU A 153 19.27 -14.76 7.94
CA LEU A 153 20.41 -15.22 8.73
C LEU A 153 21.71 -15.23 7.93
N GLY A 154 21.69 -15.81 6.73
CA GLY A 154 22.88 -15.89 5.86
C GLY A 154 23.39 -14.53 5.38
N LEU A 155 22.51 -13.51 5.33
CA LEU A 155 22.88 -12.13 5.07
C LEU A 155 23.36 -11.39 6.32
N GLY A 156 23.23 -11.97 7.51
CA GLY A 156 23.54 -11.32 8.79
C GLY A 156 22.64 -10.11 9.09
N ILE A 157 21.39 -10.11 8.61
CA ILE A 157 20.45 -9.03 8.84
C ILE A 157 19.83 -9.20 10.22
N GLU A 158 20.17 -8.31 11.15
CA GLU A 158 19.65 -8.31 12.51
C GLU A 158 18.28 -7.64 12.63
N HIS A 159 18.08 -6.59 11.86
CA HIS A 159 16.83 -5.82 11.85
C HIS A 159 16.38 -5.61 10.42
N LEU A 160 15.07 -5.61 10.20
CA LEU A 160 14.48 -5.39 8.89
C LEU A 160 13.51 -4.21 8.95
N ILE A 161 13.67 -3.26 8.02
CA ILE A 161 12.67 -2.23 7.76
C ILE A 161 11.83 -2.66 6.56
N ALA A 162 10.55 -2.91 6.80
CA ALA A 162 9.59 -3.31 5.76
C ALA A 162 8.68 -2.13 5.42
N ILE A 163 8.77 -1.63 4.17
CA ILE A 163 7.97 -0.51 3.68
C ILE A 163 6.89 -1.04 2.73
N GLY A 164 5.61 -0.87 3.07
CA GLY A 164 4.53 -1.37 2.22
C GLY A 164 3.12 -1.05 2.69
N GLY A 165 2.15 -1.54 1.95
CA GLY A 165 0.74 -1.59 2.33
C GLY A 165 0.41 -2.86 3.12
N ASP A 166 -0.88 -3.09 3.41
CA ASP A 166 -1.39 -4.18 4.25
C ASP A 166 -0.78 -5.55 3.92
N ASP A 167 -0.68 -5.91 2.64
CA ASP A 167 -0.10 -7.18 2.20
C ASP A 167 1.36 -7.36 2.63
N THR A 168 2.18 -6.31 2.46
CA THR A 168 3.60 -6.32 2.84
C THR A 168 3.76 -6.34 4.35
N LEU A 169 2.95 -5.54 5.05
CA LEU A 169 3.00 -5.40 6.51
C LEU A 169 2.47 -6.64 7.23
N SER A 170 1.45 -7.29 6.68
CA SER A 170 0.93 -8.58 7.18
C SER A 170 2.00 -9.67 7.21
N TYR A 171 2.83 -9.75 6.16
CA TYR A 171 3.92 -10.73 6.16
C TYR A 171 5.07 -10.30 7.08
N ALA A 172 5.32 -9.00 7.22
CA ALA A 172 6.26 -8.46 8.20
C ALA A 172 5.85 -8.82 9.64
N ASP A 173 4.58 -8.69 9.99
CA ASP A 173 4.03 -9.09 11.29
C ASP A 173 4.19 -10.60 11.54
N LYS A 174 3.88 -11.44 10.53
CA LYS A 174 4.15 -12.90 10.61
C LYS A 174 5.62 -13.20 10.92
N LEU A 175 6.58 -12.54 10.24
CA LEU A 175 8.00 -12.73 10.50
C LEU A 175 8.41 -12.23 11.89
N ASN A 176 7.84 -11.12 12.35
CA ASN A 176 8.07 -10.61 13.70
C ASN A 176 7.62 -11.64 14.75
N GLY A 177 6.47 -12.27 14.56
CA GLY A 177 5.98 -13.37 15.39
C GLY A 177 6.89 -14.61 15.40
N LEU A 178 7.76 -14.77 14.40
CA LEU A 178 8.79 -15.82 14.29
C LEU A 178 10.16 -15.36 14.83
N GLY A 179 10.26 -14.18 15.44
CA GLY A 179 11.47 -13.67 16.09
C GLY A 179 12.34 -12.76 15.24
N VAL A 180 11.95 -12.44 13.98
CA VAL A 180 12.66 -11.43 13.18
C VAL A 180 12.37 -10.05 13.73
N LYS A 181 13.40 -9.26 14.01
CA LYS A 181 13.23 -7.89 14.50
C LYS A 181 12.85 -6.97 13.32
N ILE A 182 11.62 -6.47 13.33
CA ILE A 182 11.05 -5.69 12.22
C ILE A 182 10.46 -4.38 12.71
N ILE A 183 10.77 -3.30 11.99
CA ILE A 183 10.03 -2.03 12.03
C ILE A 183 9.35 -1.83 10.68
N ALA A 184 8.07 -1.51 10.72
CA ALA A 184 7.24 -1.30 9.53
C ALA A 184 7.11 0.19 9.21
N ILE A 185 6.92 0.51 7.92
CA ILE A 185 6.60 1.87 7.46
C ILE A 185 5.41 1.79 6.49
N PRO A 186 4.30 2.48 6.80
CA PRO A 186 3.09 2.41 6.00
C PRO A 186 3.23 3.20 4.71
N LYS A 187 2.92 2.56 3.60
CA LYS A 187 3.00 3.11 2.27
C LYS A 187 1.81 2.63 1.42
N THR A 188 0.94 3.53 1.08
CA THR A 188 -0.13 3.36 0.08
C THR A 188 -0.73 4.72 -0.25
N MET A 189 -1.08 4.95 -1.50
CA MET A 189 -1.82 6.15 -1.88
C MET A 189 -3.29 6.12 -1.44
N ASP A 190 -3.81 4.93 -1.12
CA ASP A 190 -5.21 4.77 -0.68
C ASP A 190 -5.41 5.21 0.78
N ASN A 191 -4.31 5.41 1.53
CA ASN A 191 -4.28 5.82 2.94
C ASN A 191 -5.11 4.93 3.86
N ASP A 192 -5.12 3.65 3.59
CA ASP A 192 -6.01 2.67 4.19
C ASP A 192 -5.35 1.69 5.18
N VAL A 193 -4.06 1.85 5.47
CA VAL A 193 -3.38 1.10 6.53
C VAL A 193 -3.91 1.54 7.90
N ARG A 194 -4.27 0.57 8.75
CA ARG A 194 -4.76 0.84 10.10
C ARG A 194 -3.66 1.34 11.02
N ASN A 195 -4.06 1.87 12.15
CA ASN A 195 -3.20 2.40 13.23
C ASN A 195 -2.42 3.66 12.84
N THR A 196 -2.65 4.23 11.65
CA THR A 196 -2.05 5.50 11.24
C THR A 196 -3.06 6.37 10.49
N GLU A 197 -2.93 7.68 10.62
CA GLU A 197 -3.72 8.66 9.86
C GLU A 197 -3.14 8.88 8.47
N TYR A 198 -1.89 8.54 8.25
CA TYR A 198 -1.16 8.88 7.05
C TYR A 198 -0.26 7.74 6.55
N CYS A 199 -0.34 7.47 5.26
CA CYS A 199 0.56 6.59 4.53
C CYS A 199 1.34 7.38 3.49
N ILE A 200 2.62 7.05 3.31
CA ILE A 200 3.47 7.67 2.28
C ILE A 200 2.86 7.43 0.89
N GLY A 201 2.79 8.47 0.09
CA GLY A 201 2.21 8.48 -1.26
C GLY A 201 0.82 9.11 -1.35
N PHE A 202 0.14 9.30 -0.22
CA PHE A 202 -1.24 9.81 -0.17
C PHE A 202 -1.34 11.28 -0.60
N SER A 203 -0.52 12.17 -0.03
CA SER A 203 -0.57 13.60 -0.35
C SER A 203 -0.19 13.88 -1.80
N THR A 204 0.84 13.23 -2.30
CA THR A 204 1.27 13.39 -3.71
C THR A 204 0.17 12.93 -4.67
N ALA A 205 -0.53 11.84 -4.35
CA ALA A 205 -1.64 11.37 -5.18
C ALA A 205 -2.76 12.41 -5.25
N ILE A 206 -3.12 13.05 -4.14
CA ILE A 206 -4.13 14.12 -4.10
C ILE A 206 -3.67 15.35 -4.87
N THR A 207 -2.41 15.77 -4.69
CA THR A 207 -1.82 16.91 -5.38
C THR A 207 -1.90 16.70 -6.90
N ARG A 208 -1.48 15.53 -7.39
CA ARG A 208 -1.51 15.21 -8.82
C ARG A 208 -2.94 15.06 -9.38
N ALA A 209 -3.84 14.42 -8.61
CA ALA A 209 -5.25 14.32 -9.00
C ALA A 209 -5.88 15.70 -9.12
N SER A 210 -5.61 16.58 -8.15
CA SER A 210 -6.11 17.97 -8.16
C SER A 210 -5.58 18.74 -9.36
N ASP A 211 -4.29 18.64 -9.66
CA ASP A 211 -3.67 19.28 -10.82
C ASP A 211 -4.26 18.78 -12.15
N ALA A 212 -4.44 17.45 -12.28
CA ALA A 212 -5.03 16.87 -13.48
C ALA A 212 -6.48 17.33 -13.68
N ILE A 213 -7.29 17.33 -12.62
CA ILE A 213 -8.68 17.80 -12.65
C ILE A 213 -8.74 19.29 -13.00
N GLN A 214 -7.90 20.14 -12.39
CA GLN A 214 -7.87 21.57 -12.68
C GLN A 214 -7.51 21.86 -14.15
N ARG A 215 -6.55 21.15 -14.71
CA ARG A 215 -6.22 21.27 -16.14
C ARG A 215 -7.36 20.82 -17.03
N GLN A 216 -8.00 19.70 -16.71
CA GLN A 216 -9.10 19.16 -17.52
C GLN A 216 -10.41 19.96 -17.39
N ARG A 217 -10.59 20.78 -16.34
CA ARG A 217 -11.72 21.72 -16.23
C ARG A 217 -11.87 22.58 -17.49
N THR A 218 -10.76 23.01 -18.09
CA THR A 218 -10.78 23.88 -19.26
C THR A 218 -11.41 23.19 -20.47
N THR A 219 -11.03 21.94 -20.75
CA THR A 219 -11.62 21.19 -21.86
C THR A 219 -13.04 20.73 -21.55
N VAL A 220 -13.34 20.30 -20.32
CA VAL A 220 -14.69 19.94 -19.91
C VAL A 220 -15.64 21.13 -20.06
N GLY A 221 -15.23 22.33 -19.64
CA GLY A 221 -16.00 23.58 -19.82
C GLY A 221 -16.13 24.00 -21.27
N SER A 222 -15.06 23.90 -22.07
CA SER A 222 -15.14 24.26 -23.52
C SER A 222 -16.11 23.39 -24.30
N HIS A 223 -16.36 22.15 -23.85
CA HIS A 223 -17.30 21.23 -24.49
C HIS A 223 -18.65 21.15 -23.76
N GLU A 224 -18.83 21.91 -22.69
CA GLU A 224 -20.07 21.94 -21.87
C GLU A 224 -20.51 20.55 -21.42
N ARG A 225 -19.57 19.70 -20.91
CA ARG A 225 -19.81 18.30 -20.59
C ARG A 225 -19.75 18.04 -19.08
N ILE A 226 -20.02 16.78 -18.69
CA ILE A 226 -19.76 16.27 -17.35
C ILE A 226 -18.42 15.56 -17.34
N GLY A 227 -17.45 16.05 -16.56
CA GLY A 227 -16.14 15.42 -16.37
C GLY A 227 -16.20 14.37 -15.26
N ILE A 228 -15.77 13.14 -15.57
CA ILE A 228 -15.76 12.00 -14.66
C ILE A 228 -14.32 11.53 -14.49
N PHE A 229 -13.81 11.59 -13.25
CA PHE A 229 -12.45 11.21 -12.92
C PHE A 229 -12.43 9.97 -12.05
N ARG A 230 -11.89 8.86 -12.54
CA ARG A 230 -11.63 7.68 -11.73
C ARG A 230 -10.23 7.75 -11.14
N ILE A 231 -10.12 7.50 -9.84
CA ILE A 231 -8.85 7.44 -9.13
C ILE A 231 -8.77 6.17 -8.27
N PHE A 232 -7.61 5.91 -7.68
CA PHE A 232 -7.42 4.81 -6.76
C PHE A 232 -8.35 4.90 -5.54
N GLY A 233 -8.45 3.80 -4.79
CA GLY A 233 -9.34 3.63 -3.66
C GLY A 233 -10.23 2.40 -3.86
N ARG A 234 -9.62 1.21 -3.71
CA ARG A 234 -10.31 -0.08 -3.91
C ARG A 234 -11.36 -0.30 -2.83
N ASP A 235 -10.94 -0.17 -1.59
CA ASP A 235 -11.73 -0.53 -0.41
C ASP A 235 -11.97 0.69 0.51
N ALA A 236 -11.24 1.79 0.28
CA ALA A 236 -11.33 3.03 1.04
C ALA A 236 -11.33 4.26 0.12
N GLY A 237 -12.18 5.23 0.44
CA GLY A 237 -12.44 6.41 -0.37
C GLY A 237 -11.61 7.64 -0.01
N PHE A 238 -10.53 7.52 0.79
CA PHE A 238 -9.75 8.67 1.25
C PHE A 238 -9.24 9.52 0.10
N THR A 239 -8.62 8.92 -0.92
CA THR A 239 -8.03 9.66 -2.05
C THR A 239 -9.10 10.42 -2.83
N ALA A 240 -10.27 9.80 -3.11
CA ALA A 240 -11.38 10.47 -3.78
C ALA A 240 -11.99 11.59 -2.94
N LEU A 241 -12.19 11.34 -1.64
CA LEU A 241 -12.77 12.33 -0.72
C LEU A 241 -11.87 13.58 -0.61
N TYR A 242 -10.56 13.39 -0.41
CA TYR A 242 -9.64 14.52 -0.24
C TYR A 242 -9.37 15.26 -1.55
N THR A 243 -9.35 14.54 -2.68
CA THR A 243 -9.32 15.19 -4.00
C THR A 243 -10.56 16.04 -4.24
N ALA A 244 -11.75 15.50 -3.92
CA ALA A 244 -13.00 16.24 -4.01
C ALA A 244 -13.04 17.44 -3.04
N TYR A 245 -12.47 17.29 -1.84
CA TYR A 245 -12.36 18.37 -0.86
C TYR A 245 -11.50 19.52 -1.40
N ALA A 246 -10.32 19.20 -1.94
CA ALA A 246 -9.39 20.19 -2.48
C ALA A 246 -9.91 20.87 -3.77
N THR A 247 -10.69 20.16 -4.58
CA THR A 247 -11.19 20.66 -5.87
C THR A 247 -12.64 21.16 -5.83
N SER A 248 -13.33 21.02 -4.68
CA SER A 248 -14.73 21.41 -4.43
C SER A 248 -15.73 20.75 -5.39
N ILE A 249 -15.52 19.48 -5.75
CA ILE A 249 -16.38 18.69 -6.66
C ILE A 249 -17.15 17.60 -5.92
N ARG A 250 -18.03 16.89 -6.63
CA ARG A 250 -18.70 15.69 -6.09
C ARG A 250 -17.75 14.50 -6.07
N CYS A 251 -18.04 13.54 -5.18
CA CYS A 251 -17.32 12.26 -5.18
C CYS A 251 -18.23 11.08 -4.85
N ALA A 252 -17.85 9.89 -5.34
CA ALA A 252 -18.39 8.62 -4.90
C ALA A 252 -17.27 7.77 -4.31
N ILE A 253 -17.55 7.14 -3.17
CA ILE A 253 -16.59 6.40 -2.35
C ILE A 253 -17.11 4.97 -2.10
N PRO A 254 -16.22 3.97 -1.85
CA PRO A 254 -16.64 2.59 -1.62
C PRO A 254 -17.51 2.40 -0.38
N GLU A 255 -17.31 3.24 0.65
CA GLU A 255 -18.02 3.13 1.94
C GLU A 255 -19.49 3.54 1.87
N PHE A 256 -19.93 4.17 0.78
CA PHE A 256 -21.29 4.61 0.62
C PHE A 256 -21.84 4.37 -0.80
N LYS A 257 -22.83 3.50 -0.94
CA LYS A 257 -23.52 3.27 -2.21
C LYS A 257 -24.43 4.45 -2.54
N VAL A 258 -24.14 5.12 -3.65
CA VAL A 258 -24.94 6.26 -4.09
C VAL A 258 -26.22 5.80 -4.79
N ASN A 259 -27.31 6.59 -4.66
CA ASN A 259 -28.45 6.44 -5.54
C ASN A 259 -28.13 7.12 -6.87
N LEU A 260 -28.16 6.35 -7.95
CA LEU A 260 -27.69 6.79 -9.27
C LEU A 260 -28.55 7.91 -9.86
N ASP A 261 -29.89 7.82 -9.75
CA ASP A 261 -30.79 8.84 -10.29
C ASP A 261 -30.57 10.19 -9.61
N LYS A 262 -30.42 10.17 -8.29
CA LYS A 262 -30.09 11.36 -7.52
C LYS A 262 -28.71 11.91 -7.87
N LEU A 263 -27.70 11.05 -8.08
CA LEU A 263 -26.36 11.50 -8.48
C LEU A 263 -26.42 12.22 -9.84
N ILE A 264 -27.08 11.62 -10.83
CA ILE A 264 -27.23 12.21 -12.16
C ILE A 264 -27.99 13.54 -12.08
N GLN A 265 -29.09 13.61 -11.33
CA GLN A 265 -29.82 14.85 -11.11
C GLN A 265 -28.91 15.95 -10.55
N LEU A 266 -28.13 15.64 -9.49
CA LEU A 266 -27.24 16.60 -8.86
C LEU A 266 -26.11 17.06 -9.81
N LEU A 267 -25.61 16.19 -10.70
CA LEU A 267 -24.61 16.57 -11.71
C LEU A 267 -25.19 17.50 -12.77
N ILE A 268 -26.44 17.27 -13.18
CA ILE A 268 -27.17 18.15 -14.10
C ILE A 268 -27.44 19.51 -13.47
N GLU A 269 -27.85 19.53 -12.19
CA GLU A 269 -28.03 20.78 -11.43
C GLU A 269 -26.72 21.57 -11.34
N ASP A 270 -25.59 20.91 -11.02
CA ASP A 270 -24.26 21.55 -10.99
C ASP A 270 -23.89 22.10 -12.36
N LYS A 271 -24.13 21.35 -13.44
CA LYS A 271 -23.85 21.76 -14.82
C LYS A 271 -24.64 22.99 -15.19
N ARG A 272 -25.96 23.01 -14.95
CA ARG A 272 -26.85 24.13 -15.25
C ARG A 272 -26.57 25.37 -14.38
N GLY A 273 -26.17 25.17 -13.13
CA GLY A 273 -25.78 26.24 -12.23
C GLY A 273 -24.41 26.83 -12.48
N ASN A 274 -23.60 26.22 -13.35
CA ASN A 274 -22.26 26.69 -13.71
C ASN A 274 -22.34 27.61 -14.92
N PRO A 275 -21.81 28.85 -14.86
CA PRO A 275 -21.80 29.75 -16.01
C PRO A 275 -21.14 29.18 -17.29
N SER A 276 -20.19 28.24 -17.12
CA SER A 276 -19.53 27.53 -18.24
C SER A 276 -20.21 26.18 -18.56
N ASN A 277 -21.41 25.94 -18.03
CA ASN A 277 -22.29 24.80 -18.34
C ASN A 277 -21.59 23.41 -18.25
N TYR A 278 -20.79 23.18 -17.21
CA TYR A 278 -20.17 21.89 -16.95
C TYR A 278 -20.26 21.44 -15.50
N ALA A 279 -20.11 20.14 -15.23
CA ALA A 279 -19.99 19.57 -13.89
C ALA A 279 -18.82 18.59 -13.80
N LEU A 280 -18.35 18.33 -12.58
CA LEU A 280 -17.25 17.41 -12.32
C LEU A 280 -17.57 16.45 -11.18
N ILE A 281 -17.10 15.21 -11.31
CA ILE A 281 -17.14 14.21 -10.24
C ILE A 281 -15.86 13.38 -10.24
N VAL A 282 -15.37 13.03 -9.04
CA VAL A 282 -14.31 12.05 -8.84
C VAL A 282 -14.87 10.77 -8.23
N LEU A 283 -14.44 9.61 -8.70
CA LEU A 283 -14.86 8.30 -8.25
C LEU A 283 -13.66 7.50 -7.75
N SER A 284 -13.79 6.88 -6.56
CA SER A 284 -12.89 5.78 -6.21
C SER A 284 -13.14 4.59 -7.14
N GLU A 285 -12.09 3.83 -7.47
CA GLU A 285 -12.23 2.63 -8.33
C GLU A 285 -13.15 1.57 -7.72
N GLY A 286 -13.38 1.60 -6.42
CA GLY A 286 -14.31 0.73 -5.69
C GLY A 286 -15.70 1.33 -5.46
N ALA A 287 -16.01 2.50 -6.02
CA ALA A 287 -17.32 3.13 -5.84
C ALA A 287 -18.43 2.30 -6.50
N GLU A 288 -19.57 2.20 -5.80
CA GLU A 288 -20.74 1.43 -6.26
C GLU A 288 -22.02 2.28 -6.16
N TRP A 289 -23.03 1.89 -6.92
CA TRP A 289 -24.40 2.40 -6.77
C TRP A 289 -25.44 1.26 -6.72
N GLU A 290 -26.66 1.58 -6.41
CA GLU A 290 -27.74 0.60 -6.37
C GLU A 290 -27.91 -0.08 -7.75
N GLY A 291 -27.86 -1.41 -7.76
CA GLY A 291 -27.94 -2.21 -8.99
C GLY A 291 -26.64 -2.36 -9.78
N TYR A 292 -25.55 -1.73 -9.34
CA TYR A 292 -24.23 -1.88 -9.96
C TYR A 292 -23.18 -2.28 -8.93
N LYS A 293 -22.40 -3.28 -9.30
CA LYS A 293 -21.19 -3.69 -8.58
C LYS A 293 -20.01 -3.70 -9.54
N VAL A 294 -18.88 -3.16 -9.09
CA VAL A 294 -17.66 -3.12 -9.91
C VAL A 294 -17.27 -4.54 -10.34
N GLN A 295 -17.11 -4.75 -11.63
CA GLN A 295 -16.69 -6.03 -12.19
C GLN A 295 -15.18 -6.18 -12.07
N GLU A 296 -14.76 -7.37 -11.68
CA GLU A 296 -13.35 -7.74 -11.65
C GLU A 296 -13.00 -8.67 -12.80
N TYR A 297 -11.81 -8.52 -13.36
CA TYR A 297 -11.34 -9.34 -14.48
C TYR A 297 -9.85 -9.68 -14.35
N GLY A 298 -9.40 -10.65 -15.16
CA GLY A 298 -8.02 -11.13 -15.16
C GLY A 298 -7.73 -12.11 -14.02
N GLU A 299 -6.51 -12.64 -14.02
CA GLU A 299 -6.04 -13.54 -12.97
C GLU A 299 -5.72 -12.76 -11.68
N PRO A 300 -5.99 -13.35 -10.51
CA PRO A 300 -5.63 -12.74 -9.24
C PRO A 300 -4.11 -12.69 -9.06
N ASP A 301 -3.62 -11.60 -8.47
CA ASP A 301 -2.23 -11.49 -8.05
C ASP A 301 -1.90 -12.43 -6.87
N ALA A 302 -0.68 -12.33 -6.31
CA ALA A 302 -0.22 -13.21 -5.23
C ALA A 302 -0.99 -13.02 -3.90
N TYR A 303 -1.75 -11.94 -3.78
CA TYR A 303 -2.59 -11.63 -2.62
C TYR A 303 -4.08 -11.83 -2.89
N GLY A 304 -4.45 -12.19 -4.12
CA GLY A 304 -5.83 -12.46 -4.54
C GLY A 304 -6.56 -11.29 -5.18
N HIS A 305 -5.90 -10.15 -5.38
CA HIS A 305 -6.50 -8.97 -5.99
C HIS A 305 -6.60 -9.12 -7.53
N ARG A 306 -7.77 -8.76 -8.07
CA ARG A 306 -8.02 -8.70 -9.53
C ARG A 306 -8.11 -7.27 -10.01
N LYS A 307 -7.97 -7.07 -11.32
CA LYS A 307 -8.21 -5.76 -11.96
C LYS A 307 -9.69 -5.43 -11.91
N LYS A 308 -10.01 -4.16 -11.67
CA LYS A 308 -11.40 -3.67 -11.69
C LYS A 308 -11.71 -2.97 -13.02
N ALA A 309 -12.91 -3.18 -13.55
CA ALA A 309 -13.42 -2.44 -14.70
C ALA A 309 -13.59 -0.95 -14.34
N SER A 310 -13.57 -0.07 -15.34
CA SER A 310 -13.70 1.37 -15.07
C SER A 310 -15.13 1.69 -14.64
N VAL A 311 -15.27 2.07 -13.37
CA VAL A 311 -16.53 2.60 -12.81
C VAL A 311 -16.91 3.93 -13.46
N ALA A 312 -15.93 4.69 -13.97
CA ALA A 312 -16.18 5.96 -14.63
C ALA A 312 -16.83 5.79 -16.00
N GLU A 313 -16.40 4.81 -16.78
CA GLU A 313 -17.06 4.47 -18.04
C GLU A 313 -18.49 3.98 -17.79
N ALA A 314 -18.70 3.12 -16.80
CA ALA A 314 -20.04 2.66 -16.45
C ALA A 314 -20.96 3.82 -16.03
N LEU A 315 -20.45 4.83 -15.29
CA LEU A 315 -21.22 6.02 -14.95
C LEU A 315 -21.50 6.88 -16.19
N ALA A 316 -20.55 7.02 -17.11
CA ALA A 316 -20.73 7.76 -18.36
C ALA A 316 -21.87 7.19 -19.22
N ASP A 317 -21.90 5.86 -19.39
CA ASP A 317 -22.95 5.15 -20.09
C ASP A 317 -24.34 5.38 -19.46
N GLU A 318 -24.42 5.33 -18.14
CA GLU A 318 -25.65 5.57 -17.41
C GLU A 318 -26.13 7.04 -17.52
N ILE A 319 -25.23 8.02 -17.47
CA ILE A 319 -25.56 9.44 -17.67
C ILE A 319 -26.08 9.65 -19.09
N LYS A 320 -25.43 9.07 -20.11
CA LYS A 320 -25.87 9.16 -21.49
C LYS A 320 -27.25 8.54 -21.69
N ARG A 321 -27.45 7.33 -21.13
CA ARG A 321 -28.68 6.59 -21.26
C ARG A 321 -29.88 7.28 -20.56
N ARG A 322 -29.69 7.82 -19.36
CA ARG A 322 -30.79 8.39 -18.54
C ARG A 322 -31.05 9.86 -18.80
N ALA A 323 -30.00 10.62 -19.11
CA ALA A 323 -30.10 12.08 -19.21
C ALA A 323 -29.73 12.65 -20.59
N GLY A 324 -29.19 11.85 -21.50
CA GLY A 324 -28.72 12.29 -22.82
C GLY A 324 -27.48 13.21 -22.77
N GLU A 325 -26.88 13.40 -21.60
CA GLU A 325 -25.73 14.28 -21.42
C GLU A 325 -24.42 13.64 -21.90
N GLU A 326 -23.57 14.46 -22.50
CA GLU A 326 -22.22 14.06 -22.91
C GLU A 326 -21.22 14.15 -21.76
N THR A 327 -20.25 13.23 -21.74
CA THR A 327 -19.25 13.12 -20.68
C THR A 327 -17.83 13.18 -21.25
N ILE A 328 -16.87 13.47 -20.37
CA ILE A 328 -15.44 13.26 -20.60
C ILE A 328 -14.94 12.40 -19.46
N VAL A 329 -14.44 11.21 -19.77
CA VAL A 329 -13.91 10.25 -18.77
C VAL A 329 -12.40 10.34 -18.73
N SER A 330 -11.83 10.29 -17.53
CA SER A 330 -10.40 10.25 -17.31
C SER A 330 -10.04 9.29 -16.18
N ASP A 331 -9.31 8.23 -16.49
CA ASP A 331 -8.78 7.28 -15.53
C ASP A 331 -7.41 7.74 -15.04
N LEU A 332 -7.38 8.41 -13.89
CA LEU A 332 -6.16 8.89 -13.23
C LEU A 332 -5.62 7.77 -12.33
N THR A 333 -4.71 6.96 -12.83
CA THR A 333 -4.18 5.80 -12.12
C THR A 333 -2.68 5.94 -11.86
N TYR A 334 -1.83 5.41 -12.74
CA TYR A 334 -0.38 5.43 -12.56
C TYR A 334 0.22 6.84 -12.52
N ASP A 335 -0.44 7.83 -13.13
CA ASP A 335 -0.04 9.24 -13.06
C ASP A 335 0.00 9.75 -11.61
N LEU A 336 -0.90 9.25 -10.75
CA LEU A 336 -0.97 9.66 -9.35
C LEU A 336 0.20 9.15 -8.50
N ARG A 337 0.84 8.05 -8.92
CA ARG A 337 2.01 7.48 -8.22
C ARG A 337 3.35 7.79 -8.88
N SER A 338 3.34 8.56 -9.97
CA SER A 338 4.56 8.84 -10.75
C SER A 338 5.22 10.15 -10.32
N GLY A 339 6.54 10.27 -10.55
CA GLY A 339 7.31 11.48 -10.31
C GLY A 339 7.66 11.75 -8.86
N ASP A 340 8.15 12.95 -8.57
CA ASP A 340 8.69 13.34 -7.26
C ASP A 340 7.62 13.40 -6.18
N PRO A 341 7.95 13.09 -4.91
CA PRO A 341 7.04 13.32 -3.79
C PRO A 341 6.77 14.82 -3.61
N ASP A 342 5.55 15.18 -3.21
CA ASP A 342 5.28 16.52 -2.72
C ASP A 342 5.95 16.77 -1.36
N PHE A 343 5.83 18.00 -0.84
CA PHE A 343 6.49 18.36 0.41
C PHE A 343 6.04 17.49 1.60
N ILE A 344 4.76 17.18 1.69
CA ILE A 344 4.21 16.41 2.83
C ILE A 344 4.70 14.97 2.79
N ASP A 345 4.59 14.30 1.63
CA ASP A 345 5.11 12.94 1.49
C ASP A 345 6.62 12.87 1.73
N LYS A 346 7.37 13.87 1.27
CA LYS A 346 8.81 13.92 1.52
C LYS A 346 9.13 14.10 3.00
N LEU A 347 8.43 15.00 3.68
CA LEU A 347 8.61 15.26 5.13
C LEU A 347 8.27 14.01 5.95
N VAL A 348 7.10 13.41 5.71
CA VAL A 348 6.65 12.22 6.44
C VAL A 348 7.55 11.02 6.16
N ALA A 349 7.96 10.82 4.91
CA ALA A 349 8.86 9.72 4.53
C ALA A 349 10.22 9.81 5.23
N LEU A 350 10.83 10.99 5.25
CA LEU A 350 12.10 11.23 5.98
C LEU A 350 11.92 11.00 7.49
N THR A 351 10.82 11.48 8.07
CA THR A 351 10.54 11.34 9.50
C THR A 351 10.27 9.89 9.87
N PHE A 352 9.44 9.17 9.10
CA PHE A 352 9.17 7.74 9.34
C PHE A 352 10.44 6.88 9.24
N GLY A 353 11.33 7.19 8.28
CA GLY A 353 12.62 6.53 8.17
C GLY A 353 13.51 6.76 9.38
N ASN A 354 13.60 8.00 9.88
CA ASN A 354 14.34 8.34 11.10
C ASN A 354 13.75 7.65 12.34
N MET A 355 12.43 7.67 12.50
CA MET A 355 11.74 6.98 13.61
C MET A 355 11.98 5.47 13.60
N ALA A 356 11.93 4.85 12.42
CA ALA A 356 12.20 3.42 12.28
C ALA A 356 13.66 3.11 12.67
N TYR A 357 14.59 3.96 12.29
CA TYR A 357 16.00 3.83 12.67
C TYR A 357 16.21 3.99 14.18
N ASP A 358 15.61 5.02 14.80
CA ASP A 358 15.68 5.24 16.25
C ASP A 358 15.09 4.05 17.02
N ALA A 359 13.95 3.51 16.56
CA ALA A 359 13.34 2.32 17.16
C ALA A 359 14.27 1.10 17.12
N ILE A 360 15.04 0.92 16.03
CA ILE A 360 16.06 -0.13 15.92
C ILE A 360 17.18 0.08 16.93
N LEU A 361 17.70 1.30 17.09
CA LEU A 361 18.73 1.61 18.08
C LEU A 361 18.25 1.36 19.52
N GLU A 362 16.98 1.60 19.78
CA GLU A 362 16.32 1.32 21.06
C GLU A 362 15.99 -0.18 21.26
N GLY A 363 16.32 -1.04 20.29
CA GLY A 363 16.03 -2.49 20.35
C GLY A 363 14.55 -2.86 20.18
N LYS A 364 13.71 -1.93 19.73
CA LYS A 364 12.27 -2.16 19.50
C LYS A 364 12.03 -3.01 18.26
N SER A 365 10.90 -3.72 18.25
CA SER A 365 10.46 -4.57 17.14
C SER A 365 8.95 -4.72 17.14
N GLY A 366 8.36 -5.13 16.01
CA GLY A 366 6.91 -5.33 15.87
C GLY A 366 6.12 -4.03 15.83
N LEU A 367 6.79 -2.90 15.58
CA LEU A 367 6.19 -1.58 15.56
C LEU A 367 6.19 -0.99 14.14
N MET A 368 5.31 -0.05 13.93
CA MET A 368 5.14 0.72 12.69
C MET A 368 5.25 2.21 13.00
N SER A 369 6.02 2.96 12.18
CA SER A 369 6.00 4.42 12.20
C SER A 369 4.63 4.92 11.79
N ALA A 370 4.04 5.82 12.56
CA ALA A 370 2.66 6.26 12.36
C ALA A 370 2.47 7.75 12.64
N LEU A 371 1.34 8.27 12.19
CA LEU A 371 0.72 9.51 12.66
C LEU A 371 -0.54 9.16 13.44
N VAL A 372 -0.62 9.63 14.69
CA VAL A 372 -1.74 9.40 15.60
C VAL A 372 -2.12 10.75 16.25
N ASP A 373 -3.37 11.17 16.10
CA ASP A 373 -3.85 12.49 16.53
C ASP A 373 -2.93 13.65 16.09
N GLY A 374 -2.45 13.56 14.83
CA GLY A 374 -1.58 14.55 14.21
C GLY A 374 -0.14 14.55 14.73
N ARG A 375 0.29 13.54 15.47
CA ARG A 375 1.64 13.39 16.04
C ARG A 375 2.33 12.15 15.51
N TYR A 376 3.64 12.22 15.38
CA TYR A 376 4.47 11.06 15.06
C TYR A 376 4.55 10.11 16.27
N ASP A 377 4.29 8.83 16.05
CA ASP A 377 4.32 7.81 17.09
C ASP A 377 4.73 6.44 16.51
N LEU A 378 5.08 5.51 17.38
CA LEU A 378 5.32 4.11 17.06
C LEU A 378 4.13 3.27 17.58
N VAL A 379 3.46 2.58 16.69
CA VAL A 379 2.29 1.75 16.99
C VAL A 379 2.54 0.30 16.63
N PRO A 380 1.82 -0.68 17.17
CA PRO A 380 1.90 -2.05 16.70
C PRO A 380 1.59 -2.16 15.19
N ILE A 381 2.30 -3.05 14.49
CA ILE A 381 1.96 -3.40 13.10
C ILE A 381 0.48 -3.84 13.08
N PRO A 382 -0.36 -3.33 12.17
CA PRO A 382 -1.78 -3.64 12.17
C PRO A 382 -2.06 -5.12 11.86
N ASP A 383 -3.06 -5.67 12.55
CA ASP A 383 -3.56 -7.01 12.25
C ASP A 383 -4.32 -7.01 10.91
N ALA A 384 -3.77 -7.67 9.91
CA ALA A 384 -4.36 -7.77 8.57
C ALA A 384 -5.77 -8.40 8.55
N ARG A 385 -6.15 -9.18 9.58
CA ARG A 385 -7.49 -9.77 9.70
C ARG A 385 -8.59 -8.73 9.89
N LEU A 386 -8.24 -7.54 10.36
CA LEU A 386 -9.18 -6.43 10.55
C LEU A 386 -9.52 -5.73 9.23
N GLY A 387 -8.83 -6.08 8.14
CA GLY A 387 -8.98 -5.44 6.83
C GLY A 387 -8.52 -3.97 6.82
N PRO A 388 -8.65 -3.28 5.69
CA PRO A 388 -8.19 -1.90 5.55
C PRO A 388 -8.98 -0.92 6.43
N ARG A 389 -8.34 0.21 6.76
CA ARG A 389 -9.00 1.35 7.39
C ARG A 389 -10.01 1.97 6.41
N LYS A 390 -11.15 2.40 6.92
CA LYS A 390 -12.23 3.01 6.13
C LYS A 390 -12.54 4.42 6.60
N LEU A 391 -13.11 5.20 5.71
CA LEU A 391 -13.65 6.52 6.05
C LEU A 391 -14.82 6.42 7.02
N ASP A 392 -14.84 7.30 8.01
CA ASP A 392 -16.07 7.57 8.78
C ASP A 392 -16.99 8.45 7.93
N VAL A 393 -17.95 7.81 7.29
CA VAL A 393 -18.93 8.46 6.42
C VAL A 393 -19.72 9.55 7.15
N ALA A 394 -20.08 9.31 8.41
CA ALA A 394 -20.92 10.24 9.17
C ALA A 394 -20.23 11.60 9.41
N SER A 395 -18.93 11.61 9.67
CA SER A 395 -18.18 12.84 9.95
C SER A 395 -17.55 13.51 8.73
N THR A 396 -17.25 12.72 7.67
CA THR A 396 -16.42 13.19 6.56
C THR A 396 -17.18 13.39 5.25
N TYR A 397 -18.32 12.73 5.06
CA TYR A 397 -19.03 12.67 3.79
C TYR A 397 -20.49 13.14 3.92
N ASN A 398 -20.92 14.01 3.01
CA ASN A 398 -22.31 14.43 2.91
C ASN A 398 -23.08 13.50 1.98
N THR A 399 -23.80 12.54 2.55
CA THR A 399 -24.55 11.51 1.85
C THR A 399 -25.77 12.04 1.06
N THR A 400 -26.22 13.26 1.33
CA THR A 400 -27.32 13.86 0.59
C THR A 400 -26.87 14.62 -0.64
N ARG A 401 -25.63 15.14 -0.63
CA ARG A 401 -25.05 15.93 -1.72
C ARG A 401 -23.93 15.23 -2.46
N TYR A 402 -23.52 14.03 -1.99
CA TYR A 402 -22.37 13.28 -2.52
C TYR A 402 -21.10 14.13 -2.66
N ARG A 403 -20.75 14.80 -1.56
CA ARG A 403 -19.59 15.69 -1.46
C ARG A 403 -18.90 15.51 -0.10
N PRO A 404 -17.64 15.93 0.05
CA PRO A 404 -17.04 16.02 1.37
C PRO A 404 -17.85 16.92 2.31
N SER A 405 -17.82 16.59 3.59
CA SER A 405 -18.37 17.44 4.65
C SER A 405 -17.37 18.54 4.98
N TYR A 406 -17.75 19.82 4.84
CA TYR A 406 -16.85 20.97 5.08
C TYR A 406 -16.95 21.55 6.49
N GLY A 407 -18.03 21.26 7.22
CA GLY A 407 -18.27 21.78 8.57
C GLY A 407 -17.52 20.99 9.66
N ASN A 408 -17.49 21.56 10.88
CA ASN A 408 -17.06 20.90 12.11
C ASN A 408 -15.62 20.34 12.08
N LYS A 409 -14.68 21.10 11.50
CA LYS A 409 -13.27 20.67 11.40
C LYS A 409 -12.41 21.08 12.61
N ARG A 410 -12.95 21.90 13.52
CA ARG A 410 -12.22 22.31 14.73
C ARG A 410 -11.97 21.11 15.63
N GLY A 411 -10.72 20.94 16.06
CA GLY A 411 -10.28 19.84 16.93
C GLY A 411 -10.00 18.51 16.21
N LEU A 412 -10.05 18.48 14.88
CA LEU A 412 -9.58 17.35 14.11
C LEU A 412 -8.05 17.43 13.90
N PRO A 413 -7.37 16.29 13.73
CA PRO A 413 -5.98 16.25 13.30
C PRO A 413 -5.78 16.93 11.94
N ILE A 414 -4.53 17.25 11.59
CA ILE A 414 -4.19 17.94 10.35
C ILE A 414 -4.71 17.20 9.09
N PHE A 415 -4.77 15.88 9.14
CA PHE A 415 -5.31 15.06 8.06
C PHE A 415 -6.81 14.77 8.18
N LEU A 416 -7.53 15.50 9.04
CA LEU A 416 -9.00 15.48 9.18
C LEU A 416 -9.62 14.12 9.55
N THR A 417 -8.85 13.09 9.76
CA THR A 417 -9.29 11.75 10.19
C THR A 417 -8.45 11.26 11.35
N ARG A 418 -8.95 10.26 12.09
CA ARG A 418 -8.22 9.60 13.16
C ARG A 418 -7.69 8.26 12.70
N ALA A 419 -6.68 7.72 13.38
CA ALA A 419 -5.98 6.48 13.04
C ALA A 419 -6.81 5.20 13.29
N SER A 420 -7.89 5.28 14.01
CA SER A 420 -8.75 4.13 14.42
C SER A 420 -9.59 3.56 13.30
#